data_28278dc72d8a701be8ca204e230b344d
#
_entry.id   28278dc72d8a701be8ca204e230b344d
#
_cell.length_a   1.000
_cell.length_b   1.000
_cell.length_c   1.000
_cell.angle_alpha   90.00
_cell.angle_beta   90.00
_cell.angle_gamma   90.00
#
_symmetry.space_group_name_H-M   'P 1'
#
loop_
_entity.id
_entity.type
_entity.pdbx_description
1 polymer ?
#
loop_
_entity_poly.entity_id
_entity_poly.type
_entity_poly.pdbx_seq_one_letter_code
_entity_poly.pdbx_strand_id
1 'polypeptide(L)'
;MVRLRQLGGASGGGGWVVAEQAGSAQSSGTGVPQGRDPGPLPGFPIRPAGGTGVVGVDAVLSGIPLFAGCPAEALVALASGAQRRRYRRGEALFREGDPATGVFVLERGWVRVRCTSVDGRERTLALLGPGELLGEVAALEGGVRSADAVVQEDCVLVFLPREGWVDWLRRRPEVALRLVQLLGQRLRAADLQIRDSAFLGVGGRLARVLLQLGAQRGESRADGGVLCPRLRQVELAQMVGATRESVNKWLRRLERAGAVRRSGDRITVLDPERLRREIG
;
A
#
# COMPACT_ATOMS: atom_id res chain seq x y z
N MET A 1 -8.48 -29.61 8.30
CA MET A 1 -8.98 -29.65 9.69
C MET A 1 -7.75 -29.79 10.59
N VAL A 2 -7.29 -28.69 11.16
CA VAL A 2 -6.06 -28.66 11.98
C VAL A 2 -6.44 -28.99 13.42
N ARG A 3 -5.91 -30.09 13.98
CA ARG A 3 -6.06 -30.45 15.39
C ARG A 3 -4.95 -29.82 16.21
N LEU A 4 -5.30 -28.98 17.16
CA LEU A 4 -4.39 -28.43 18.17
C LEU A 4 -4.22 -29.49 19.29
N ARG A 5 -2.99 -29.84 19.61
CA ARG A 5 -2.64 -30.65 20.81
C ARG A 5 -1.97 -29.75 21.83
N GLN A 6 -2.48 -29.80 23.04
CA GLN A 6 -1.91 -29.13 24.20
C GLN A 6 -0.90 -30.08 24.87
N LEU A 7 0.33 -29.64 25.00
CA LEU A 7 1.35 -30.36 25.79
C LEU A 7 1.39 -29.71 27.17
N GLY A 8 0.95 -30.46 28.16
CA GLY A 8 1.09 -30.12 29.57
C GLY A 8 2.51 -30.46 30.06
N GLY A 9 3.18 -29.48 30.64
CA GLY A 9 4.45 -29.63 31.34
C GLY A 9 4.69 -28.41 32.21
N ALA A 10 4.98 -28.62 33.46
CA ALA A 10 5.07 -27.67 34.56
C ALA A 10 6.04 -26.51 34.30
N SER A 11 5.67 -25.33 34.82
CA SER A 11 6.44 -24.09 35.02
C SER A 11 6.73 -23.22 33.78
N GLY A 12 5.90 -22.17 33.60
CA GLY A 12 6.36 -20.87 33.14
C GLY A 12 6.52 -20.68 31.60
N GLY A 13 5.52 -20.13 30.94
CA GLY A 13 5.68 -19.56 29.58
C GLY A 13 4.97 -20.39 28.51
N GLY A 14 3.72 -20.06 28.19
CA GLY A 14 2.97 -20.68 27.09
C GLY A 14 3.40 -20.12 25.74
N GLY A 15 4.24 -20.85 25.03
CA GLY A 15 4.56 -20.60 23.62
C GLY A 15 3.82 -21.59 22.72
N TRP A 16 3.23 -21.14 21.64
CA TRP A 16 2.62 -21.97 20.60
C TRP A 16 3.68 -22.32 19.54
N VAL A 17 3.86 -23.61 19.29
CA VAL A 17 4.75 -24.09 18.21
C VAL A 17 3.88 -24.74 17.14
N VAL A 18 4.07 -24.32 15.89
CA VAL A 18 3.46 -24.95 14.71
C VAL A 18 4.31 -26.16 14.33
N ALA A 19 3.76 -27.36 14.38
CA ALA A 19 4.45 -28.58 13.93
C ALA A 19 4.36 -28.69 12.41
N GLU A 20 5.51 -28.72 11.76
CA GLU A 20 5.69 -28.94 10.34
C GLU A 20 5.65 -30.45 10.06
N GLN A 21 4.73 -30.92 9.22
CA GLN A 21 4.74 -32.29 8.71
C GLN A 21 5.58 -32.33 7.44
N ALA A 22 6.73 -32.96 7.54
CA ALA A 22 7.56 -33.31 6.40
C ALA A 22 6.88 -34.39 5.55
N GLY A 23 6.30 -33.99 4.43
CA GLY A 23 5.83 -34.86 3.36
C GLY A 23 6.84 -34.85 2.22
N SER A 24 7.56 -35.95 2.03
CA SER A 24 8.45 -36.18 0.88
C SER A 24 7.62 -36.25 -0.40
N ALA A 25 7.70 -35.23 -1.25
CA ALA A 25 7.23 -35.27 -2.63
C ALA A 25 8.41 -35.04 -3.57
N GLN A 26 8.65 -36.03 -4.42
CA GLN A 26 9.67 -36.02 -5.46
C GLN A 26 9.44 -34.86 -6.45
N SER A 27 10.51 -34.12 -6.71
CA SER A 27 10.58 -33.02 -7.66
C SER A 27 10.57 -33.55 -9.10
N SER A 28 9.46 -33.33 -9.80
CA SER A 28 9.49 -33.25 -11.27
C SER A 28 9.65 -31.76 -11.63
N GLY A 29 10.79 -31.43 -12.25
CA GLY A 29 11.11 -30.08 -12.64
C GLY A 29 10.17 -29.53 -13.72
N THR A 30 9.37 -28.54 -13.31
CA THR A 30 8.78 -27.58 -14.24
C THR A 30 9.37 -26.23 -13.87
N GLY A 31 10.18 -25.69 -14.78
CA GLY A 31 10.85 -24.40 -14.60
C GLY A 31 9.83 -23.30 -14.32
N VAL A 32 9.95 -22.73 -13.15
CA VAL A 32 9.28 -21.46 -12.80
C VAL A 32 9.84 -20.41 -13.75
N PRO A 33 9.02 -19.71 -14.56
CA PRO A 33 9.51 -18.61 -15.36
C PRO A 33 10.04 -17.54 -14.41
N GLN A 34 11.35 -17.31 -14.45
CA GLN A 34 12.00 -16.19 -13.76
C GLN A 34 11.26 -14.93 -14.19
N GLY A 35 10.59 -14.25 -13.24
CA GLY A 35 9.94 -12.98 -13.45
C GLY A 35 10.94 -12.02 -14.08
N ARG A 36 10.79 -11.73 -15.36
CA ARG A 36 11.58 -10.73 -16.06
C ARG A 36 11.27 -9.41 -15.38
N ASP A 37 12.29 -8.85 -14.76
CA ASP A 37 12.29 -7.46 -14.32
C ASP A 37 11.90 -6.62 -15.57
N PRO A 38 10.75 -5.94 -15.59
CA PRO A 38 10.37 -5.15 -16.74
C PRO A 38 11.32 -3.96 -16.79
N GLY A 39 12.34 -4.05 -17.67
CA GLY A 39 13.28 -2.98 -17.93
C GLY A 39 12.58 -1.66 -18.19
N PRO A 40 13.28 -0.51 -18.16
CA PRO A 40 12.69 0.80 -18.28
C PRO A 40 11.91 0.92 -19.60
N LEU A 41 10.61 1.26 -19.47
CA LEU A 41 9.73 1.47 -20.62
C LEU A 41 10.19 2.67 -21.46
N PRO A 42 10.30 2.57 -22.80
CA PRO A 42 10.63 3.69 -23.65
C PRO A 42 9.45 4.69 -23.71
N GLY A 43 9.76 5.95 -23.51
CA GLY A 43 9.01 7.06 -24.06
C GLY A 43 7.73 7.52 -23.36
N PHE A 44 7.77 7.86 -22.06
CA PHE A 44 6.75 8.72 -21.44
C PHE A 44 7.30 10.13 -21.25
N PRO A 45 6.67 11.19 -21.81
CA PRO A 45 7.06 12.55 -21.46
C PRO A 45 6.67 12.82 -20.03
N ILE A 46 7.66 12.99 -19.13
CA ILE A 46 7.42 13.59 -17.83
C ILE A 46 7.08 15.05 -18.11
N ARG A 47 5.85 15.47 -17.76
CA ARG A 47 5.66 16.89 -17.46
C ARG A 47 6.22 17.11 -16.06
N PRO A 48 7.31 17.89 -15.90
CA PRO A 48 7.78 18.27 -14.59
C PRO A 48 6.72 19.19 -13.97
N ALA A 49 6.43 18.98 -12.69
CA ALA A 49 5.89 20.06 -11.88
C ALA A 49 7.00 21.13 -11.84
N GLY A 50 6.83 22.21 -12.61
CA GLY A 50 7.60 23.43 -12.65
C GLY A 50 9.10 23.32 -12.32
N GLY A 51 9.92 22.90 -13.29
CA GLY A 51 11.38 22.93 -13.15
C GLY A 51 12.06 22.10 -14.24
N THR A 52 12.82 22.74 -15.10
CA THR A 52 13.58 22.14 -16.23
C THR A 52 14.89 21.49 -15.76
N GLY A 53 14.85 20.58 -14.78
CA GLY A 53 16.01 19.81 -14.32
C GLY A 53 15.63 18.36 -14.09
N VAL A 54 16.48 17.40 -14.48
CA VAL A 54 16.38 16.01 -14.01
C VAL A 54 16.66 16.03 -12.51
N VAL A 55 15.62 15.99 -11.69
CA VAL A 55 15.76 15.92 -10.23
C VAL A 55 16.50 14.62 -9.92
N GLY A 56 17.64 14.71 -9.23
CA GLY A 56 18.42 13.57 -8.81
C GLY A 56 17.61 12.65 -7.86
N VAL A 57 17.95 11.37 -7.80
CA VAL A 57 17.28 10.43 -6.87
C VAL A 57 17.47 10.86 -5.42
N ASP A 58 18.64 11.40 -5.07
CA ASP A 58 18.94 11.97 -3.76
C ASP A 58 18.00 13.10 -3.36
N ALA A 59 17.67 13.99 -4.29
CA ALA A 59 16.70 15.07 -4.07
C ALA A 59 15.26 14.52 -3.93
N VAL A 60 14.90 13.45 -4.63
CA VAL A 60 13.62 12.76 -4.39
C VAL A 60 13.59 12.17 -2.98
N LEU A 61 14.64 11.46 -2.57
CA LEU A 61 14.73 10.85 -1.25
C LEU A 61 14.68 11.89 -0.12
N SER A 62 15.32 13.06 -0.30
CA SER A 62 15.31 14.13 0.71
C SER A 62 13.93 14.69 1.02
N GLY A 63 12.98 14.62 0.04
CA GLY A 63 11.59 15.02 0.21
C GLY A 63 10.71 13.98 0.93
N ILE A 64 11.23 12.79 1.24
CA ILE A 64 10.48 11.71 1.88
C ILE A 64 10.55 11.84 3.40
N PRO A 65 9.41 11.82 4.14
CA PRO A 65 9.41 11.96 5.60
C PRO A 65 10.30 10.96 6.34
N LEU A 66 10.42 9.74 5.81
CA LEU A 66 11.29 8.70 6.37
C LEU A 66 12.76 9.15 6.44
N PHE A 67 13.24 9.91 5.46
CA PHE A 67 14.63 10.38 5.35
C PHE A 67 14.85 11.82 5.88
N ALA A 68 13.83 12.41 6.50
CA ALA A 68 13.93 13.77 7.02
C ALA A 68 15.14 13.93 7.96
N GLY A 69 15.94 14.97 7.76
CA GLY A 69 17.13 15.25 8.56
C GLY A 69 18.33 14.32 8.31
N CYS A 70 18.29 13.44 7.30
CA CYS A 70 19.48 12.71 6.88
C CYS A 70 20.48 13.64 6.19
N PRO A 71 21.79 13.49 6.45
CA PRO A 71 22.82 14.23 5.72
C PRO A 71 22.76 13.99 4.22
N ALA A 72 23.04 15.02 3.42
CA ALA A 72 22.97 14.92 1.96
C ALA A 72 23.88 13.81 1.41
N GLU A 73 25.09 13.67 1.94
CA GLU A 73 26.04 12.63 1.54
C GLU A 73 25.48 11.21 1.77
N ALA A 74 24.70 11.03 2.84
CA ALA A 74 24.07 9.76 3.15
C ALA A 74 22.97 9.41 2.12
N LEU A 75 22.21 10.40 1.67
CA LEU A 75 21.20 10.22 0.63
C LEU A 75 21.82 9.98 -0.74
N VAL A 76 22.91 10.67 -1.07
CA VAL A 76 23.71 10.42 -2.28
C VAL A 76 24.24 8.98 -2.29
N ALA A 77 24.78 8.51 -1.15
CA ALA A 77 25.25 7.12 -1.03
C ALA A 77 24.11 6.09 -1.23
N LEU A 78 22.91 6.35 -0.70
CA LEU A 78 21.75 5.51 -0.93
C LEU A 78 21.28 5.56 -2.39
N ALA A 79 21.30 6.74 -2.99
CA ALA A 79 20.90 6.99 -4.36
C ALA A 79 21.82 6.33 -5.39
N SER A 80 23.09 6.10 -5.08
CA SER A 80 24.07 5.53 -6.01
C SER A 80 23.72 4.12 -6.51
N GLY A 81 23.02 3.32 -5.69
CA GLY A 81 22.50 2.00 -6.06
C GLY A 81 21.03 1.99 -6.50
N ALA A 82 20.38 3.14 -6.48
CA ALA A 82 18.97 3.24 -6.75
C ALA A 82 18.65 3.30 -8.25
N GLN A 83 17.46 2.86 -8.62
CA GLN A 83 16.97 2.89 -9.99
C GLN A 83 15.62 3.61 -10.06
N ARG A 84 15.53 4.63 -10.87
CA ARG A 84 14.26 5.32 -11.14
C ARG A 84 13.50 4.56 -12.22
N ARG A 85 12.33 4.01 -11.89
CA ARG A 85 11.49 3.17 -12.74
C ARG A 85 10.15 3.81 -12.99
N ARG A 86 9.57 3.58 -14.18
CA ARG A 86 8.25 4.06 -14.57
C ARG A 86 7.34 2.89 -14.83
N TYR A 87 6.10 3.02 -14.40
CA TYR A 87 5.08 2.00 -14.56
C TYR A 87 3.77 2.64 -15.00
N ARG A 88 3.03 1.92 -15.85
CA ARG A 88 1.72 2.34 -16.32
C ARG A 88 0.62 1.79 -15.42
N ARG A 89 -0.52 2.46 -15.44
CA ARG A 89 -1.72 1.98 -14.77
C ARG A 89 -2.02 0.52 -15.12
N GLY A 90 -2.25 -0.31 -14.08
CA GLY A 90 -2.55 -1.73 -14.19
C GLY A 90 -1.34 -2.65 -14.17
N GLU A 91 -0.11 -2.14 -14.29
CA GLU A 91 1.09 -2.96 -14.16
C GLU A 91 1.31 -3.36 -12.70
N ALA A 92 1.80 -4.57 -12.50
CA ALA A 92 2.21 -5.05 -11.18
C ALA A 92 3.68 -4.68 -10.94
N LEU A 93 3.96 -4.09 -9.79
CA LEU A 93 5.33 -3.87 -9.29
C LEU A 93 5.93 -5.19 -8.80
N PHE A 94 5.10 -5.97 -8.12
CA PHE A 94 5.37 -7.32 -7.64
C PHE A 94 4.06 -8.01 -7.29
N ARG A 95 4.11 -9.31 -7.18
CA ARG A 95 2.99 -10.17 -6.75
C ARG A 95 3.26 -10.80 -5.40
N GLU A 96 2.20 -11.23 -4.73
CA GLU A 96 2.30 -12.08 -3.56
C GLU A 96 3.11 -13.33 -3.88
N GLY A 97 4.07 -13.69 -2.98
CA GLY A 97 5.00 -14.80 -3.20
C GLY A 97 6.28 -14.46 -3.97
N ASP A 98 6.38 -13.31 -4.65
CA ASP A 98 7.60 -12.89 -5.33
C ASP A 98 8.75 -12.66 -4.34
N PRO A 99 10.01 -12.97 -4.68
CA PRO A 99 11.17 -12.63 -3.85
C PRO A 99 11.28 -11.12 -3.62
N ALA A 100 11.62 -10.73 -2.39
CA ALA A 100 11.79 -9.31 -2.02
C ALA A 100 13.19 -8.80 -2.38
N THR A 101 13.43 -8.44 -3.64
CA THR A 101 14.72 -7.95 -4.13
C THR A 101 15.05 -6.51 -3.71
N GLY A 102 14.11 -5.76 -3.14
CA GLY A 102 14.32 -4.38 -2.70
C GLY A 102 13.04 -3.70 -2.27
N VAL A 103 13.13 -2.40 -2.01
CA VAL A 103 12.01 -1.53 -1.63
C VAL A 103 11.75 -0.49 -2.72
N PHE A 104 10.54 0.02 -2.76
CA PHE A 104 10.14 1.07 -3.68
C PHE A 104 9.74 2.32 -2.90
N VAL A 105 10.15 3.47 -3.37
CA VAL A 105 9.70 4.78 -2.89
C VAL A 105 8.90 5.43 -3.99
N LEU A 106 7.67 5.84 -3.70
CA LEU A 106 6.84 6.52 -4.67
C LEU A 106 7.26 7.98 -4.81
N GLU A 107 7.70 8.35 -6.00
CA GLU A 107 7.95 9.73 -6.37
C GLU A 107 6.68 10.38 -6.91
N ARG A 108 5.91 9.63 -7.73
CA ARG A 108 4.72 10.14 -8.40
C ARG A 108 3.74 9.00 -8.70
N GLY A 109 2.44 9.32 -8.73
CA GLY A 109 1.38 8.37 -9.04
C GLY A 109 0.88 7.65 -7.79
N TRP A 110 0.13 6.55 -7.98
CA TRP A 110 -0.54 5.81 -6.92
C TRP A 110 -0.38 4.30 -7.12
N VAL A 111 -0.10 3.59 -6.05
CA VAL A 111 0.01 2.13 -6.02
C VAL A 111 -0.99 1.56 -5.04
N ARG A 112 -1.73 0.55 -5.46
CA ARG A 112 -2.67 -0.19 -4.66
C ARG A 112 -2.03 -1.51 -4.20
N VAL A 113 -1.95 -1.70 -2.89
CA VAL A 113 -1.58 -2.98 -2.27
C VAL A 113 -2.86 -3.77 -2.05
N ARG A 114 -2.91 -5.01 -2.53
CA ARG A 114 -4.10 -5.86 -2.47
C ARG A 114 -3.76 -7.31 -2.18
N CYS A 115 -4.70 -8.04 -1.64
CA CYS A 115 -4.68 -9.50 -1.59
C CYS A 115 -5.83 -10.07 -2.41
N THR A 116 -5.66 -11.31 -2.87
CA THR A 116 -6.67 -12.05 -3.62
C THR A 116 -6.98 -13.33 -2.86
N SER A 117 -8.26 -13.57 -2.58
CA SER A 117 -8.71 -14.81 -1.95
C SER A 117 -8.72 -15.97 -2.95
N VAL A 118 -8.79 -17.21 -2.45
CA VAL A 118 -8.80 -18.44 -3.29
C VAL A 118 -9.96 -18.49 -4.30
N ASP A 119 -11.06 -17.81 -4.03
CA ASP A 119 -12.23 -17.66 -4.93
C ASP A 119 -12.12 -16.42 -5.84
N GLY A 120 -10.92 -15.79 -5.92
CA GLY A 120 -10.62 -14.69 -6.84
C GLY A 120 -11.14 -13.32 -6.41
N ARG A 121 -11.68 -13.17 -5.20
CA ARG A 121 -12.09 -11.85 -4.69
C ARG A 121 -10.88 -11.04 -4.27
N GLU A 122 -10.80 -9.81 -4.74
CA GLU A 122 -9.74 -8.88 -4.38
C GLU A 122 -10.16 -7.97 -3.22
N ARG A 123 -9.23 -7.73 -2.29
CA ARG A 123 -9.36 -6.72 -1.24
C ARG A 123 -8.17 -5.78 -1.28
N THR A 124 -8.45 -4.49 -1.28
CA THR A 124 -7.42 -3.46 -1.13
C THR A 124 -7.03 -3.33 0.35
N LEU A 125 -5.75 -3.51 0.62
CA LEU A 125 -5.14 -3.36 1.94
C LEU A 125 -4.68 -1.93 2.18
N ALA A 126 -4.05 -1.32 1.16
CA ALA A 126 -3.59 0.06 1.20
C ALA A 126 -3.60 0.69 -0.20
N LEU A 127 -3.72 2.01 -0.23
CA LEU A 127 -3.47 2.82 -1.42
C LEU A 127 -2.33 3.78 -1.07
N LEU A 128 -1.19 3.65 -1.71
CA LEU A 128 0.05 4.39 -1.43
C LEU A 128 0.29 5.45 -2.50
N GLY A 129 0.78 6.60 -2.08
CA GLY A 129 1.03 7.76 -2.94
C GLY A 129 2.44 8.34 -2.81
N PRO A 130 2.69 9.51 -3.41
CA PRO A 130 4.00 10.15 -3.38
C PRO A 130 4.54 10.31 -1.95
N GLY A 131 5.83 10.03 -1.78
CA GLY A 131 6.50 10.08 -0.48
C GLY A 131 6.38 8.81 0.36
N GLU A 132 5.63 7.81 -0.09
CA GLU A 132 5.45 6.56 0.66
C GLU A 132 6.38 5.44 0.17
N LEU A 133 6.77 4.60 1.13
CA LEU A 133 7.60 3.42 0.92
C LEU A 133 6.73 2.16 0.82
N LEU A 134 7.10 1.21 -0.05
CA LEU A 134 6.42 -0.08 -0.14
C LEU A 134 7.38 -1.24 -0.35
N GLY A 135 6.97 -2.43 0.13
CA GLY A 135 7.74 -3.66 0.06
C GLY A 135 8.85 -3.77 1.10
N GLU A 136 8.85 -2.88 2.10
CA GLU A 136 9.86 -2.80 3.16
C GLU A 136 9.84 -4.02 4.09
N VAL A 137 8.68 -4.56 4.43
CA VAL A 137 8.56 -5.68 5.36
C VAL A 137 9.31 -6.89 4.83
N ALA A 138 8.93 -7.38 3.66
CA ALA A 138 9.58 -8.53 3.04
C ALA A 138 11.07 -8.28 2.73
N ALA A 139 11.46 -7.04 2.38
CA ALA A 139 12.86 -6.70 2.14
C ALA A 139 13.69 -6.72 3.43
N LEU A 140 13.13 -6.35 4.58
CA LEU A 140 13.79 -6.44 5.89
C LEU A 140 13.93 -7.90 6.34
N GLU A 141 12.88 -8.68 6.22
CA GLU A 141 12.86 -10.10 6.60
C GLU A 141 13.73 -10.97 5.68
N GLY A 142 13.93 -10.55 4.43
CA GLY A 142 14.58 -11.37 3.40
C GLY A 142 13.71 -12.48 2.86
N GLY A 143 12.38 -12.30 2.97
CA GLY A 143 11.35 -13.25 2.57
C GLY A 143 10.71 -12.91 1.22
N VAL A 144 9.46 -13.33 1.08
CA VAL A 144 8.61 -13.09 -0.09
C VAL A 144 7.58 -12.00 0.16
N ARG A 145 7.06 -11.40 -0.91
CA ARG A 145 6.00 -10.39 -0.85
C ARG A 145 4.73 -10.98 -0.24
N SER A 146 4.14 -10.30 0.71
CA SER A 146 2.90 -10.70 1.41
C SER A 146 1.61 -10.26 0.72
N ALA A 147 1.70 -9.51 -0.39
CA ALA A 147 0.56 -9.00 -1.13
C ALA A 147 1.00 -8.53 -2.53
N ASP A 148 0.04 -8.37 -3.44
CA ASP A 148 0.26 -7.72 -4.74
C ASP A 148 0.41 -6.20 -4.57
N ALA A 149 1.30 -5.58 -5.36
CA ALA A 149 1.36 -4.14 -5.55
C ALA A 149 1.07 -3.79 -7.02
N VAL A 150 -0.04 -3.10 -7.28
CA VAL A 150 -0.52 -2.78 -8.63
C VAL A 150 -0.65 -1.28 -8.81
N VAL A 151 -0.16 -0.78 -9.92
CA VAL A 151 -0.20 0.64 -10.27
C VAL A 151 -1.65 1.09 -10.50
N GLN A 152 -2.09 2.06 -9.72
CA GLN A 152 -3.43 2.64 -9.81
C GLN A 152 -3.50 3.82 -10.80
N GLU A 153 -2.44 4.60 -10.85
CA GLU A 153 -2.19 5.69 -11.80
C GLU A 153 -0.74 5.62 -12.23
N ASP A 154 -0.40 6.09 -13.44
CA ASP A 154 0.97 6.05 -13.94
C ASP A 154 1.98 6.57 -12.92
N CYS A 155 2.96 5.74 -12.60
CA CYS A 155 3.89 5.95 -11.51
C CYS A 155 5.32 6.20 -11.97
N VAL A 156 6.01 7.02 -11.19
CA VAL A 156 7.47 7.05 -11.13
C VAL A 156 7.88 6.61 -9.73
N LEU A 157 8.72 5.59 -9.65
CA LEU A 157 9.22 5.03 -8.39
C LEU A 157 10.75 4.99 -8.40
N VAL A 158 11.31 5.12 -7.21
CA VAL A 158 12.72 4.83 -6.94
C VAL A 158 12.80 3.44 -6.33
N PHE A 159 13.46 2.53 -7.01
CA PHE A 159 13.77 1.18 -6.50
C PHE A 159 15.11 1.22 -5.79
N LEU A 160 15.15 0.75 -4.55
CA LEU A 160 16.35 0.61 -3.72
C LEU A 160 16.61 -0.90 -3.55
N PRO A 161 17.72 -1.44 -4.09
CA PRO A 161 18.09 -2.85 -3.92
C PRO A 161 18.19 -3.21 -2.44
N ARG A 162 17.74 -4.44 -2.09
CA ARG A 162 17.63 -4.93 -0.71
C ARG A 162 18.94 -4.79 0.08
N GLU A 163 20.03 -5.26 -0.48
CA GLU A 163 21.34 -5.27 0.20
C GLU A 163 21.78 -3.85 0.55
N GLY A 164 21.78 -2.95 -0.45
CA GLY A 164 22.14 -1.54 -0.24
C GLY A 164 21.22 -0.85 0.75
N TRP A 165 19.89 -1.11 0.70
CA TRP A 165 18.92 -0.56 1.62
C TRP A 165 19.14 -1.03 3.06
N VAL A 166 19.28 -2.36 3.28
CA VAL A 166 19.45 -2.94 4.62
C VAL A 166 20.77 -2.48 5.25
N ASP A 167 21.87 -2.50 4.49
CA ASP A 167 23.17 -2.06 4.98
C ASP A 167 23.22 -0.56 5.29
N TRP A 168 22.55 0.24 4.45
CA TRP A 168 22.41 1.67 4.72
C TRP A 168 21.59 1.92 5.98
N LEU A 169 20.49 1.20 6.17
CA LEU A 169 19.61 1.33 7.34
C LEU A 169 20.32 0.92 8.66
N ARG A 170 21.17 -0.12 8.63
CA ARG A 170 21.98 -0.52 9.79
C ARG A 170 22.90 0.59 10.29
N ARG A 171 23.36 1.45 9.38
CA ARG A 171 24.22 2.61 9.70
C ARG A 171 23.45 3.86 10.10
N ARG A 172 22.11 3.80 10.11
CA ARG A 172 21.21 4.92 10.34
C ARG A 172 20.08 4.55 11.30
N PRO A 173 20.41 4.35 12.59
CA PRO A 173 19.42 3.91 13.58
C PRO A 173 18.25 4.89 13.73
N GLU A 174 18.48 6.19 13.49
CA GLU A 174 17.44 7.22 13.47
C GLU A 174 16.41 7.00 12.38
N VAL A 175 16.81 6.50 11.19
CA VAL A 175 15.88 6.15 10.12
C VAL A 175 15.19 4.82 10.42
N ALA A 176 15.91 3.87 11.01
CA ALA A 176 15.31 2.61 11.46
C ALA A 176 14.18 2.85 12.47
N LEU A 177 14.37 3.78 13.43
CA LEU A 177 13.30 4.16 14.36
C LEU A 177 12.10 4.79 13.67
N ARG A 178 12.31 5.67 12.67
CA ARG A 178 11.20 6.21 11.86
C ARG A 178 10.49 5.13 11.07
N LEU A 179 11.22 4.15 10.53
CA LEU A 179 10.63 3.01 9.84
C LEU A 179 9.77 2.18 10.80
N VAL A 180 10.23 1.91 12.03
CA VAL A 180 9.42 1.26 13.07
C VAL A 180 8.15 2.06 13.37
N GLN A 181 8.24 3.40 13.47
CA GLN A 181 7.07 4.26 13.66
C GLN A 181 6.09 4.16 12.49
N LEU A 182 6.59 4.15 11.24
CA LEU A 182 5.78 3.96 10.04
C LEU A 182 5.07 2.59 10.06
N LEU A 183 5.78 1.52 10.40
CA LEU A 183 5.20 0.17 10.52
C LEU A 183 4.16 0.11 11.64
N GLY A 184 4.40 0.77 12.77
CA GLY A 184 3.42 0.90 13.84
C GLY A 184 2.15 1.64 13.42
N GLN A 185 2.28 2.68 12.58
CA GLN A 185 1.10 3.36 12.01
C GLN A 185 0.32 2.45 11.07
N ARG A 186 1.01 1.68 10.20
CA ARG A 186 0.38 0.70 9.29
C ARG A 186 -0.32 -0.42 10.04
N LEU A 187 0.28 -0.91 11.11
CA LEU A 187 -0.35 -1.92 11.98
C LEU A 187 -1.66 -1.38 12.59
N ARG A 188 -1.63 -0.17 13.18
CA ARG A 188 -2.85 0.45 13.73
C ARG A 188 -3.94 0.66 12.66
N ALA A 189 -3.55 1.01 11.42
CA ALA A 189 -4.50 1.13 10.32
C ALA A 189 -5.11 -0.23 9.95
N ALA A 190 -4.32 -1.31 9.96
CA ALA A 190 -4.80 -2.67 9.72
C ALA A 190 -5.75 -3.13 10.84
N ASP A 191 -5.41 -2.90 12.11
CA ASP A 191 -6.27 -3.19 13.26
C ASP A 191 -7.62 -2.47 13.15
N LEU A 192 -7.60 -1.21 12.72
CA LEU A 192 -8.82 -0.43 12.47
C LEU A 192 -9.67 -1.07 11.36
N GLN A 193 -9.05 -1.51 10.26
CA GLN A 193 -9.77 -2.19 9.17
C GLN A 193 -10.40 -3.52 9.62
N ILE A 194 -9.71 -4.28 10.47
CA ILE A 194 -10.23 -5.51 11.07
C ILE A 194 -11.45 -5.18 11.92
N ARG A 195 -11.34 -4.21 12.82
CA ARG A 195 -12.44 -3.75 13.69
C ARG A 195 -13.63 -3.26 12.86
N ASP A 196 -13.39 -2.45 11.83
CA ASP A 196 -14.45 -1.96 10.95
C ASP A 196 -15.14 -3.10 10.19
N SER A 197 -14.39 -4.11 9.81
CA SER A 197 -14.96 -5.29 9.13
C SER A 197 -15.85 -6.13 10.06
N ALA A 198 -15.54 -6.14 11.36
CA ALA A 198 -16.30 -6.89 12.38
C ALA A 198 -17.55 -6.13 12.84
N PHE A 199 -17.48 -4.81 13.01
CA PHE A 199 -18.50 -4.03 13.70
C PHE A 199 -19.28 -3.06 12.82
N LEU A 200 -18.74 -2.65 11.66
CA LEU A 200 -19.43 -1.70 10.78
C LEU A 200 -20.14 -2.39 9.62
N GLY A 201 -21.38 -1.96 9.35
CA GLY A 201 -22.07 -2.27 8.11
C GLY A 201 -21.37 -1.63 6.89
N VAL A 202 -21.83 -1.99 5.69
CA VAL A 202 -21.24 -1.47 4.43
C VAL A 202 -21.25 0.06 4.38
N GLY A 203 -22.29 0.72 4.90
CA GLY A 203 -22.40 2.18 4.94
C GLY A 203 -21.31 2.83 5.78
N GLY A 204 -21.09 2.31 7.00
CA GLY A 204 -20.05 2.83 7.90
C GLY A 204 -18.64 2.63 7.34
N ARG A 205 -18.36 1.44 6.77
CA ARG A 205 -17.06 1.19 6.12
C ARG A 205 -16.83 2.10 4.91
N LEU A 206 -17.87 2.31 4.09
CA LEU A 206 -17.80 3.24 2.96
C LEU A 206 -17.53 4.68 3.42
N ALA A 207 -18.26 5.14 4.44
CA ALA A 207 -18.06 6.46 5.01
C ALA A 207 -16.65 6.65 5.54
N ARG A 208 -16.09 5.65 6.23
CA ARG A 208 -14.69 5.69 6.71
C ARG A 208 -13.69 5.76 5.57
N VAL A 209 -13.85 4.94 4.54
CA VAL A 209 -12.98 4.97 3.35
C VAL A 209 -13.02 6.34 2.67
N LEU A 210 -14.20 6.94 2.49
CA LEU A 210 -14.33 8.27 1.88
C LEU A 210 -13.69 9.37 2.73
N LEU A 211 -13.85 9.32 4.05
CA LEU A 211 -13.20 10.27 4.97
C LEU A 211 -11.67 10.13 4.94
N GLN A 212 -11.15 8.91 4.93
CA GLN A 212 -9.71 8.66 4.83
C GLN A 212 -9.13 9.15 3.50
N LEU A 213 -9.80 8.85 2.39
CA LEU A 213 -9.39 9.31 1.06
C LEU A 213 -9.41 10.84 0.97
N GLY A 214 -10.45 11.47 1.52
CA GLY A 214 -10.55 12.93 1.58
C GLY A 214 -9.45 13.57 2.41
N ALA A 215 -9.19 13.04 3.60
CA ALA A 215 -8.19 13.60 4.52
C ALA A 215 -6.75 13.41 4.05
N GLN A 216 -6.43 12.25 3.46
CA GLN A 216 -5.06 11.94 3.07
C GLN A 216 -4.71 12.43 1.66
N ARG A 217 -5.69 12.57 0.78
CA ARG A 217 -5.49 12.63 -0.68
C ARG A 217 -6.50 13.51 -1.40
N GLY A 218 -7.40 14.13 -0.65
CA GLY A 218 -8.44 14.97 -1.21
C GLY A 218 -7.92 16.34 -1.63
N GLU A 219 -8.48 16.87 -2.70
CA GLU A 219 -8.26 18.24 -3.14
C GLU A 219 -9.40 19.11 -2.62
N SER A 220 -9.07 20.13 -1.82
CA SER A 220 -10.07 21.11 -1.36
C SER A 220 -10.64 21.89 -2.54
N ARG A 221 -11.95 22.06 -2.57
CA ARG A 221 -12.67 22.80 -3.60
C ARG A 221 -13.18 24.12 -3.08
N ALA A 222 -13.43 25.06 -4.00
CA ALA A 222 -13.96 26.38 -3.67
C ALA A 222 -15.36 26.32 -3.01
N ASP A 223 -16.12 25.25 -3.26
CA ASP A 223 -17.45 25.01 -2.66
C ASP A 223 -17.38 24.37 -1.25
N GLY A 224 -16.20 24.31 -0.65
CA GLY A 224 -15.94 23.70 0.67
C GLY A 224 -15.91 22.17 0.67
N GLY A 225 -16.16 21.52 -0.45
CA GLY A 225 -16.08 20.08 -0.60
C GLY A 225 -14.63 19.58 -0.73
N VAL A 226 -14.41 18.29 -0.48
CA VAL A 226 -13.15 17.61 -0.66
C VAL A 226 -13.29 16.56 -1.78
N LEU A 227 -12.61 16.78 -2.89
CA LEU A 227 -12.60 15.87 -4.02
C LEU A 227 -11.67 14.68 -3.73
N CYS A 228 -12.23 13.48 -3.62
CA CYS A 228 -11.45 12.26 -3.46
C CYS A 228 -10.68 11.91 -4.75
N PRO A 229 -9.59 11.12 -4.64
CA PRO A 229 -8.89 10.55 -5.79
C PRO A 229 -9.85 9.82 -6.73
N ARG A 230 -9.50 9.77 -8.01
CA ARG A 230 -10.28 9.03 -9.00
C ARG A 230 -10.23 7.53 -8.75
N LEU A 231 -11.40 6.94 -8.45
CA LEU A 231 -11.54 5.51 -8.17
C LEU A 231 -12.74 4.95 -8.95
N ARG A 232 -12.52 3.85 -9.65
CA ARG A 232 -13.63 3.10 -10.22
C ARG A 232 -14.45 2.47 -9.10
N GLN A 233 -15.75 2.29 -9.33
CA GLN A 233 -16.65 1.72 -8.32
C GLN A 233 -16.23 0.33 -7.84
N VAL A 234 -15.59 -0.48 -8.71
CA VAL A 234 -15.04 -1.78 -8.32
C VAL A 234 -13.86 -1.62 -7.36
N GLU A 235 -13.00 -0.63 -7.57
CA GLU A 235 -11.86 -0.34 -6.69
C GLU A 235 -12.32 0.14 -5.31
N LEU A 236 -13.35 0.99 -5.29
CA LEU A 236 -13.98 1.43 -4.04
C LEU A 236 -14.64 0.25 -3.30
N ALA A 237 -15.30 -0.65 -4.03
CA ALA A 237 -15.90 -1.85 -3.45
C ALA A 237 -14.84 -2.78 -2.83
N GLN A 238 -13.69 -2.93 -3.47
CA GLN A 238 -12.53 -3.68 -2.95
C GLN A 238 -11.93 -3.03 -1.70
N MET A 239 -11.92 -1.69 -1.60
CA MET A 239 -11.49 -0.96 -0.39
C MET A 239 -12.47 -1.14 0.76
N VAL A 240 -13.77 -1.07 0.49
CA VAL A 240 -14.85 -1.24 1.48
C VAL A 240 -14.99 -2.71 1.91
N GLY A 241 -14.56 -3.67 1.08
CA GLY A 241 -14.78 -5.10 1.28
C GLY A 241 -16.27 -5.46 1.14
N ALA A 242 -16.90 -4.99 0.06
CA ALA A 242 -18.31 -5.21 -0.25
C ALA A 242 -18.52 -5.38 -1.75
N THR A 243 -19.73 -5.79 -2.17
CA THR A 243 -20.06 -5.88 -3.59
C THR A 243 -20.23 -4.48 -4.19
N ARG A 244 -20.00 -4.35 -5.49
CA ARG A 244 -20.20 -3.12 -6.24
C ARG A 244 -21.64 -2.59 -6.10
N GLU A 245 -22.62 -3.49 -6.13
CA GLU A 245 -24.05 -3.18 -5.98
C GLU A 245 -24.34 -2.56 -4.61
N SER A 246 -23.80 -3.17 -3.53
CA SER A 246 -23.93 -2.67 -2.16
C SER A 246 -23.32 -1.29 -2.01
N VAL A 247 -22.11 -1.08 -2.53
CA VAL A 247 -21.44 0.23 -2.49
C VAL A 247 -22.24 1.27 -3.27
N ASN A 248 -22.75 0.93 -4.47
CA ASN A 248 -23.59 1.84 -5.26
C ASN A 248 -24.89 2.22 -4.56
N LYS A 249 -25.54 1.25 -3.90
CA LYS A 249 -26.75 1.52 -3.10
C LYS A 249 -26.46 2.55 -2.00
N TRP A 250 -25.36 2.38 -1.28
CA TRP A 250 -24.95 3.28 -0.21
C TRP A 250 -24.49 4.65 -0.73
N LEU A 251 -23.76 4.71 -1.84
CA LEU A 251 -23.37 5.98 -2.46
C LEU A 251 -24.60 6.82 -2.87
N ARG A 252 -25.64 6.18 -3.44
CA ARG A 252 -26.91 6.87 -3.76
C ARG A 252 -27.61 7.39 -2.50
N ARG A 253 -27.58 6.65 -1.40
CA ARG A 253 -28.13 7.09 -0.11
C ARG A 253 -27.39 8.31 0.43
N LEU A 254 -26.05 8.26 0.46
CA LEU A 254 -25.21 9.36 0.91
C LEU A 254 -25.36 10.62 0.02
N GLU A 255 -25.54 10.43 -1.27
CA GLU A 255 -25.76 11.52 -2.22
C GLU A 255 -27.13 12.18 -2.01
N ARG A 256 -28.21 11.41 -1.82
CA ARG A 256 -29.54 11.96 -1.45
C ARG A 256 -29.51 12.69 -0.11
N ALA A 257 -28.70 12.22 0.82
CA ALA A 257 -28.50 12.88 2.11
C ALA A 257 -27.62 14.15 2.01
N GLY A 258 -27.05 14.47 0.84
CA GLY A 258 -26.16 15.60 0.65
C GLY A 258 -24.77 15.44 1.27
N ALA A 259 -24.39 14.24 1.69
CA ALA A 259 -23.07 13.98 2.28
C ALA A 259 -21.97 13.91 1.22
N VAL A 260 -22.31 13.43 0.02
CA VAL A 260 -21.37 13.32 -1.10
C VAL A 260 -22.02 13.78 -2.40
N ARG A 261 -21.19 14.14 -3.39
CA ARG A 261 -21.59 14.39 -4.79
C ARG A 261 -20.77 13.46 -5.67
N ARG A 262 -21.41 12.85 -6.68
CA ARG A 262 -20.74 11.98 -7.66
C ARG A 262 -20.71 12.65 -9.03
N SER A 263 -19.58 12.53 -9.71
CA SER A 263 -19.38 12.96 -11.09
C SER A 263 -18.54 11.92 -11.82
N GLY A 264 -19.20 10.99 -12.50
CA GLY A 264 -18.54 9.81 -13.08
C GLY A 264 -17.88 8.92 -12.01
N ASP A 265 -16.57 8.76 -12.11
CA ASP A 265 -15.73 8.01 -11.15
C ASP A 265 -15.04 8.92 -10.10
N ARG A 266 -15.49 10.18 -9.98
CA ARG A 266 -15.06 11.12 -8.94
C ARG A 266 -16.14 11.26 -7.88
N ILE A 267 -15.71 11.32 -6.62
CA ILE A 267 -16.58 11.54 -5.46
C ILE A 267 -16.06 12.77 -4.72
N THR A 268 -16.96 13.72 -4.45
CA THR A 268 -16.68 14.87 -3.59
C THR A 268 -17.40 14.67 -2.26
N VAL A 269 -16.69 14.69 -1.16
CA VAL A 269 -17.25 14.75 0.18
C VAL A 269 -17.69 16.18 0.44
N LEU A 270 -18.98 16.38 0.69
CA LEU A 270 -19.60 17.69 0.95
C LEU A 270 -19.79 17.93 2.44
N ASP A 271 -20.19 16.90 3.18
CA ASP A 271 -20.46 16.96 4.62
C ASP A 271 -19.76 15.80 5.35
N PRO A 272 -18.53 16.01 5.86
CA PRO A 272 -17.80 14.99 6.61
C PRO A 272 -18.52 14.55 7.89
N GLU A 273 -19.28 15.43 8.54
CA GLU A 273 -19.99 15.09 9.78
C GLU A 273 -21.12 14.09 9.54
N ARG A 274 -21.79 14.19 8.40
CA ARG A 274 -22.77 13.16 8.00
C ARG A 274 -22.12 11.80 7.77
N LEU A 275 -20.93 11.78 7.18
CA LEU A 275 -20.19 10.53 7.03
C LEU A 275 -19.76 9.95 8.38
N ARG A 276 -19.36 10.79 9.35
CA ARG A 276 -19.00 10.34 10.70
C ARG A 276 -20.17 9.68 11.42
N ARG A 277 -21.40 10.21 11.24
CA ARG A 277 -22.62 9.61 11.81
C ARG A 277 -22.95 8.21 11.26
N GLU A 278 -22.52 7.87 10.06
CA GLU A 278 -22.69 6.51 9.53
C GLU A 278 -21.70 5.51 10.16
N ILE A 279 -20.68 6.01 10.85
CA ILE A 279 -19.66 5.17 11.51
C ILE A 279 -20.06 4.86 12.97
N GLY A 280 -20.92 5.67 13.59
CA GLY A 280 -21.37 5.55 14.99
C GLY A 280 -20.71 6.52 15.92
#